data_d89a09c27824c732f8fe9e7bbea44edf
#
_entry.id   d89a09c27824c732f8fe9e7bbea44edf
#
_cell.length_a   1.000
_cell.length_b   1.000
_cell.length_c   1.000
_cell.angle_alpha   90.00
_cell.angle_beta   90.00
_cell.angle_gamma   90.00
#
_symmetry.space_group_name_H-M   'P 1'
#
loop_
_entity.id
_entity.type
_entity.pdbx_description
1 polymer ?
#
loop_
_entity_poly.entity_id
_entity_poly.type
_entity_poly.pdbx_seq_one_letter_code
_entity_poly.pdbx_strand_id
1 'polypeptide(L)'
;MTCEAYYQARHDASAPGFDRCDNHDIEAGTARAVALLGASTTLFGVLNLFVTGWAIKKLGVKSALLISVFWPAVRLAVQNVGVMTGGATGILIVQCSQVITIIGGPAGYILALNSFVTEVIEHKERTGALGKLQGCTFFGTASAYLAGGLISDYFGIIAPFRVTLVLFLSSCVYVMVFLPWIPLNKAVVSHAQSGTSNFLGPLRMFTPQKWVLRSGKIQTEYGTLLLGFGVFLGVLATGYQSVLLQMYATDVYGFGTTENGYLISMNAFVRGLFLTLVFPRIISAGRNWLSAKDSERVPPKDSAIPDLPTDRNDFAAIEPLDNEQEPIEPPKPNDEKETFAFDLLYTRYSLLADGILTGAASFISQGWQMYLIAVVLPFASGTGSAAKGTILQMCPATERGDALSAITLVEMVARLLTSMLMPVF
;
A
#
# COMPACT_ATOMS: atom_id res chain seq x y z
N MET A 1 9.17 28.28 -13.67
CA MET A 1 9.48 29.71 -13.57
C MET A 1 8.53 30.30 -12.54
N THR A 2 8.96 31.05 -11.55
CA THR A 2 8.03 31.74 -10.64
C THR A 2 7.35 32.86 -11.40
N CYS A 3 6.11 33.21 -11.06
CA CYS A 3 5.36 34.29 -11.68
C CYS A 3 6.16 35.61 -11.67
N GLU A 4 6.82 35.94 -10.55
CA GLU A 4 7.71 37.08 -10.44
C GLU A 4 8.91 37.03 -11.39
N ALA A 5 9.60 35.89 -11.49
CA ALA A 5 10.76 35.76 -12.38
C ALA A 5 10.37 35.86 -13.87
N TYR A 6 9.16 35.46 -14.23
CA TYR A 6 8.63 35.57 -15.59
C TYR A 6 8.43 37.04 -15.98
N TYR A 7 7.82 37.85 -15.09
CA TYR A 7 7.58 39.28 -15.36
C TYR A 7 8.83 40.12 -15.22
N GLN A 8 9.75 39.78 -14.31
CA GLN A 8 11.07 40.47 -14.24
C GLN A 8 11.90 40.23 -15.50
N ALA A 9 11.85 39.02 -16.11
CA ALA A 9 12.58 38.74 -17.33
C ALA A 9 12.03 39.48 -18.57
N ARG A 10 10.75 39.88 -18.57
CA ARG A 10 10.08 40.56 -19.71
C ARG A 10 9.98 42.07 -19.60
N HIS A 11 10.43 42.70 -18.50
CA HIS A 11 10.30 44.13 -18.25
C HIS A 11 8.87 44.70 -18.33
N ASP A 12 7.84 43.85 -18.29
CA ASP A 12 6.44 44.28 -18.33
C ASP A 12 5.92 44.56 -16.91
N ALA A 13 6.21 45.73 -16.39
CA ALA A 13 5.77 46.17 -15.05
C ALA A 13 4.31 46.65 -15.00
N SER A 14 3.54 46.55 -16.09
CA SER A 14 2.34 47.41 -16.27
C SER A 14 1.01 46.66 -16.33
N ALA A 15 0.80 45.52 -15.62
CA ALA A 15 -0.53 44.99 -15.43
C ALA A 15 -0.91 44.94 -13.95
N PRO A 16 -1.75 45.85 -13.44
CA PRO A 16 -2.36 45.68 -12.13
C PRO A 16 -3.59 44.77 -12.23
N GLY A 17 -3.53 43.57 -11.63
CA GLY A 17 -4.70 42.69 -11.61
C GLY A 17 -4.40 41.37 -10.97
N PHE A 18 -5.43 40.78 -10.38
CA PHE A 18 -5.44 39.51 -9.69
C PHE A 18 -5.05 38.33 -10.61
N ASP A 19 -5.11 38.53 -11.95
CA ASP A 19 -4.87 37.51 -12.98
C ASP A 19 -3.43 37.45 -13.51
N ARG A 20 -2.48 38.08 -12.82
CA ARG A 20 -1.07 38.20 -13.29
C ARG A 20 -0.36 36.85 -13.46
N CYS A 21 -0.79 35.83 -12.72
CA CYS A 21 -0.16 34.53 -12.72
C CYS A 21 -0.93 33.51 -13.60
N ASP A 22 -2.08 33.88 -14.13
CA ASP A 22 -2.92 33.06 -15.03
C ASP A 22 -2.41 33.22 -16.48
N ASN A 23 -1.21 32.69 -16.71
CA ASN A 23 -0.57 32.66 -18.02
C ASN A 23 -0.16 31.22 -18.33
N HIS A 24 -0.52 30.75 -19.52
CA HIS A 24 -0.25 29.40 -20.00
C HIS A 24 1.22 28.96 -19.83
N ASP A 25 2.18 29.86 -20.03
CA ASP A 25 3.61 29.56 -19.85
C ASP A 25 3.98 29.33 -18.36
N ILE A 26 3.33 30.05 -17.44
CA ILE A 26 3.54 29.91 -16.00
C ILE A 26 2.88 28.66 -15.50
N GLU A 27 1.67 28.36 -15.95
CA GLU A 27 0.95 27.12 -15.63
C GLU A 27 1.70 25.89 -16.14
N ALA A 28 2.16 25.89 -17.39
CA ALA A 28 2.97 24.82 -17.95
C ALA A 28 4.29 24.62 -17.20
N GLY A 29 4.93 25.71 -16.75
CA GLY A 29 6.13 25.66 -15.90
C GLY A 29 5.86 25.03 -14.54
N THR A 30 4.74 25.39 -13.92
CA THR A 30 4.30 24.85 -12.62
C THR A 30 3.93 23.39 -12.75
N ALA A 31 3.17 23.02 -13.77
CA ALA A 31 2.80 21.62 -14.06
C ALA A 31 4.04 20.74 -14.25
N ARG A 32 5.06 21.19 -14.98
CA ARG A 32 6.33 20.48 -15.14
C ARG A 32 7.07 20.29 -13.81
N ALA A 33 7.11 21.33 -12.96
CA ALA A 33 7.76 21.23 -11.66
C ALA A 33 7.04 20.23 -10.73
N VAL A 34 5.70 20.24 -10.73
CA VAL A 34 4.87 19.29 -9.96
C VAL A 34 5.01 17.88 -10.51
N ALA A 35 5.01 17.69 -11.82
CA ALA A 35 5.22 16.40 -12.45
C ALA A 35 6.60 15.82 -12.12
N LEU A 36 7.65 16.64 -12.16
CA LEU A 36 9.01 16.24 -11.77
C LEU A 36 9.07 15.84 -10.28
N LEU A 37 8.39 16.58 -9.42
CA LEU A 37 8.28 16.26 -7.99
C LEU A 37 7.57 14.90 -7.78
N GLY A 38 6.47 14.68 -8.47
CA GLY A 38 5.72 13.42 -8.42
C GLY A 38 6.53 12.23 -8.92
N ALA A 39 7.18 12.37 -10.07
CA ALA A 39 8.03 11.34 -10.66
C ALA A 39 9.23 10.99 -9.76
N SER A 40 9.93 12.01 -9.24
CA SER A 40 11.06 11.80 -8.32
C SER A 40 10.62 11.15 -7.01
N THR A 41 9.50 11.57 -6.43
CA THR A 41 8.94 10.96 -5.21
C THR A 41 8.60 9.48 -5.43
N THR A 42 8.04 9.14 -6.59
CA THR A 42 7.68 7.76 -6.91
C THR A 42 8.94 6.91 -7.16
N LEU A 43 9.91 7.42 -7.91
CA LEU A 43 11.17 6.73 -8.18
C LEU A 43 11.94 6.46 -6.88
N PHE A 44 12.11 7.47 -6.04
CA PHE A 44 12.75 7.32 -4.74
C PHE A 44 11.93 6.47 -3.77
N GLY A 45 10.61 6.45 -3.93
CA GLY A 45 9.71 5.53 -3.21
C GLY A 45 9.96 4.06 -3.53
N VAL A 46 10.25 3.73 -4.80
CA VAL A 46 10.66 2.38 -5.19
C VAL A 46 11.99 2.00 -4.52
N LEU A 47 12.99 2.88 -4.54
CA LEU A 47 14.27 2.64 -3.86
C LEU A 47 14.07 2.49 -2.34
N ASN A 48 13.19 3.28 -1.76
CA ASN A 48 12.84 3.21 -0.33
C ASN A 48 12.29 1.83 0.09
N LEU A 49 11.52 1.15 -0.77
CA LEU A 49 11.03 -0.20 -0.47
C LEU A 49 12.16 -1.19 -0.21
N PHE A 50 13.23 -1.14 -1.02
CA PHE A 50 14.38 -2.01 -0.85
C PHE A 50 15.17 -1.70 0.42
N VAL A 51 15.37 -0.39 0.69
CA VAL A 51 16.03 0.05 1.92
C VAL A 51 15.23 -0.37 3.15
N THR A 52 13.92 -0.20 3.13
CA THR A 52 13.04 -0.60 4.23
C THR A 52 12.97 -2.12 4.39
N GLY A 53 12.87 -2.87 3.28
CA GLY A 53 12.92 -4.34 3.33
C GLY A 53 14.22 -4.87 3.94
N TRP A 54 15.36 -4.28 3.58
CA TRP A 54 16.64 -4.56 4.20
C TRP A 54 16.66 -4.20 5.69
N ALA A 55 16.13 -3.02 6.06
CA ALA A 55 16.06 -2.57 7.44
C ALA A 55 15.19 -3.49 8.32
N ILE A 56 14.04 -3.96 7.80
CA ILE A 56 13.17 -4.92 8.49
C ILE A 56 13.94 -6.21 8.80
N LYS A 57 14.66 -6.75 7.82
CA LYS A 57 15.42 -8.01 7.97
C LYS A 57 16.60 -7.87 8.94
N LYS A 58 17.29 -6.74 8.96
CA LYS A 58 18.52 -6.54 9.73
C LYS A 58 18.32 -5.87 11.09
N LEU A 59 17.41 -4.90 11.18
CA LEU A 59 17.20 -4.06 12.37
C LEU A 59 15.89 -4.40 13.10
N GLY A 60 15.00 -5.18 12.46
CA GLY A 60 13.66 -5.48 12.94
C GLY A 60 12.61 -4.44 12.54
N VAL A 61 11.35 -4.86 12.63
CA VAL A 61 10.21 -4.09 12.11
C VAL A 61 10.02 -2.76 12.85
N LYS A 62 10.18 -2.73 14.18
CA LYS A 62 10.06 -1.49 14.98
C LYS A 62 11.09 -0.45 14.57
N SER A 63 12.37 -0.84 14.40
CA SER A 63 13.44 0.06 13.99
C SER A 63 13.24 0.56 12.56
N ALA A 64 12.82 -0.31 11.65
CA ALA A 64 12.51 0.06 10.28
C ALA A 64 11.34 1.06 10.21
N LEU A 65 10.30 0.87 11.03
CA LEU A 65 9.19 1.79 11.14
C LEU A 65 9.63 3.16 11.65
N LEU A 66 10.49 3.19 12.69
CA LEU A 66 11.03 4.43 13.23
C LEU A 66 11.84 5.21 12.20
N ILE A 67 12.72 4.53 11.46
CA ILE A 67 13.49 5.12 10.35
C ILE A 67 12.54 5.70 9.30
N SER A 68 11.50 4.95 8.93
CA SER A 68 10.52 5.36 7.92
C SER A 68 9.65 6.55 8.33
N VAL A 69 9.54 6.87 9.64
CA VAL A 69 8.83 8.05 10.15
C VAL A 69 9.78 9.23 10.39
N PHE A 70 10.99 8.97 10.88
CA PHE A 70 11.95 10.02 11.23
C PHE A 70 12.50 10.76 10.00
N TRP A 71 12.92 10.04 8.95
CA TRP A 71 13.49 10.68 7.76
C TRP A 71 12.52 11.58 6.98
N PRO A 72 11.23 11.28 6.87
CA PRO A 72 10.24 12.24 6.37
C PRO A 72 10.15 13.51 7.20
N ALA A 73 10.33 13.45 8.54
CA ALA A 73 10.40 14.65 9.37
C ALA A 73 11.62 15.51 9.01
N VAL A 74 12.80 14.88 8.81
CA VAL A 74 14.01 15.59 8.34
C VAL A 74 13.78 16.22 6.96
N ARG A 75 13.17 15.47 6.02
CA ARG A 75 12.81 16.02 4.70
C ARG A 75 11.91 17.24 4.82
N LEU A 76 10.87 17.17 5.64
CA LEU A 76 9.96 18.29 5.89
C LEU A 76 10.66 19.50 6.52
N ALA A 77 11.60 19.27 7.43
CA ALA A 77 12.40 20.37 7.98
C ALA A 77 13.20 21.10 6.88
N VAL A 78 13.82 20.35 5.96
CA VAL A 78 14.53 20.93 4.80
C VAL A 78 13.55 21.63 3.86
N GLN A 79 12.38 21.07 3.60
CA GLN A 79 11.35 21.70 2.78
C GLN A 79 10.80 22.99 3.39
N ASN A 80 10.65 23.07 4.71
CA ASN A 80 10.30 24.32 5.40
C ASN A 80 11.31 25.43 5.10
N VAL A 81 12.61 25.12 5.14
CA VAL A 81 13.67 26.08 4.76
C VAL A 81 13.51 26.50 3.30
N GLY A 82 13.25 25.54 2.39
CA GLY A 82 13.02 25.82 0.98
C GLY A 82 11.82 26.76 0.74
N VAL A 83 10.70 26.51 1.43
CA VAL A 83 9.49 27.36 1.33
C VAL A 83 9.76 28.76 1.90
N MET A 84 10.51 28.89 2.99
CA MET A 84 10.89 30.18 3.58
C MET A 84 11.84 30.96 2.69
N THR A 85 12.75 30.28 1.97
CA THR A 85 13.70 30.94 1.04
C THR A 85 12.99 31.49 -0.20
N GLY A 86 11.94 30.78 -0.67
CA GLY A 86 11.18 31.19 -1.84
C GLY A 86 11.95 31.15 -3.15
N GLY A 87 11.33 31.63 -4.24
CA GLY A 87 11.95 31.73 -5.55
C GLY A 87 12.49 30.43 -6.15
N ALA A 88 13.39 30.53 -7.11
CA ALA A 88 14.00 29.37 -7.80
C ALA A 88 14.85 28.51 -6.85
N THR A 89 15.55 29.14 -5.92
CA THR A 89 16.38 28.45 -4.92
C THR A 89 15.52 27.62 -3.98
N GLY A 90 14.37 28.14 -3.53
CA GLY A 90 13.43 27.38 -2.71
C GLY A 90 12.88 26.16 -3.42
N ILE A 91 12.51 26.27 -4.70
CA ILE A 91 12.07 25.13 -5.53
C ILE A 91 13.18 24.09 -5.63
N LEU A 92 14.42 24.51 -5.86
CA LEU A 92 15.56 23.58 -5.95
C LEU A 92 15.76 22.82 -4.62
N ILE A 93 15.69 23.51 -3.48
CA ILE A 93 15.80 22.87 -2.16
C ILE A 93 14.71 21.82 -1.97
N VAL A 94 13.45 22.14 -2.33
CA VAL A 94 12.32 21.21 -2.23
C VAL A 94 12.53 20.00 -3.13
N GLN A 95 13.01 20.18 -4.37
CA GLN A 95 13.30 19.07 -5.29
C GLN A 95 14.46 18.19 -4.79
N CYS A 96 15.57 18.80 -4.36
CA CYS A 96 16.72 18.03 -3.85
C CYS A 96 16.37 17.27 -2.56
N SER A 97 15.49 17.80 -1.72
CA SER A 97 15.06 17.14 -0.49
C SER A 97 14.35 15.80 -0.75
N GLN A 98 13.83 15.55 -1.97
CA GLN A 98 13.18 14.28 -2.33
C GLN A 98 14.15 13.09 -2.26
N VAL A 99 15.46 13.30 -2.38
CA VAL A 99 16.47 12.23 -2.23
C VAL A 99 16.39 11.57 -0.85
N ILE A 100 16.02 12.33 0.18
CA ILE A 100 15.83 11.80 1.55
C ILE A 100 14.76 10.71 1.60
N THR A 101 13.80 10.73 0.67
CA THR A 101 12.75 9.72 0.55
C THR A 101 13.29 8.31 0.34
N ILE A 102 14.53 8.15 -0.18
CA ILE A 102 15.17 6.85 -0.35
C ILE A 102 15.34 6.13 0.99
N ILE A 103 15.67 6.86 2.06
CA ILE A 103 15.90 6.29 3.39
C ILE A 103 14.59 6.13 4.15
N GLY A 104 13.71 7.13 4.09
CA GLY A 104 12.40 7.11 4.73
C GLY A 104 11.35 7.78 3.87
N GLY A 105 10.34 7.03 3.47
CA GLY A 105 9.28 7.49 2.60
C GLY A 105 7.97 6.75 2.82
N PRO A 106 6.88 7.20 2.18
CA PRO A 106 5.54 6.65 2.41
C PRO A 106 5.45 5.16 2.02
N ALA A 107 6.18 4.73 1.01
CA ALA A 107 6.18 3.34 0.56
C ALA A 107 6.80 2.40 1.61
N GLY A 108 7.96 2.77 2.14
CA GLY A 108 8.62 2.02 3.22
C GLY A 108 7.83 2.04 4.51
N TYR A 109 7.22 3.18 4.85
CA TYR A 109 6.34 3.28 6.02
C TYR A 109 5.17 2.30 5.94
N ILE A 110 4.46 2.26 4.81
CA ILE A 110 3.34 1.32 4.59
C ILE A 110 3.82 -0.13 4.65
N LEU A 111 4.98 -0.43 4.05
CA LEU A 111 5.58 -1.77 4.09
C LEU A 111 5.90 -2.19 5.53
N ALA A 112 6.61 -1.35 6.29
CA ALA A 112 6.99 -1.63 7.68
C ALA A 112 5.75 -1.80 8.57
N LEU A 113 4.73 -0.97 8.37
CA LEU A 113 3.48 -1.03 9.13
C LEU A 113 2.67 -2.30 8.80
N ASN A 114 2.56 -2.67 7.52
CA ASN A 114 1.94 -3.93 7.10
C ASN A 114 2.70 -5.14 7.70
N SER A 115 4.04 -5.11 7.66
CA SER A 115 4.87 -6.17 8.26
C SER A 115 4.65 -6.27 9.76
N PHE A 116 4.56 -5.13 10.48
CA PHE A 116 4.27 -5.12 11.91
C PHE A 116 2.92 -5.76 12.23
N VAL A 117 1.88 -5.38 11.49
CA VAL A 117 0.54 -5.93 11.67
C VAL A 117 0.51 -7.44 11.42
N THR A 118 1.21 -7.91 10.40
CA THR A 118 1.22 -9.36 10.05
C THR A 118 2.02 -10.21 11.03
N GLU A 119 2.96 -9.63 11.78
CA GLU A 119 3.69 -10.33 12.83
C GLU A 119 2.90 -10.42 14.15
N VAL A 120 2.08 -9.39 14.44
CA VAL A 120 1.33 -9.32 15.71
C VAL A 120 -0.01 -10.05 15.64
N ILE A 121 -0.65 -10.11 14.47
CA ILE A 121 -2.02 -10.59 14.31
C ILE A 121 -2.05 -12.02 13.78
N GLU A 122 -2.98 -12.83 14.33
CA GLU A 122 -3.22 -14.20 13.90
C GLU A 122 -3.60 -14.28 12.42
N HIS A 123 -3.27 -15.39 11.77
CA HIS A 123 -3.47 -15.63 10.36
C HIS A 123 -4.90 -15.37 9.87
N LYS A 124 -5.87 -15.80 10.66
CA LYS A 124 -7.31 -15.71 10.36
C LYS A 124 -7.80 -14.26 10.23
N GLU A 125 -7.20 -13.33 10.98
CA GLU A 125 -7.64 -11.94 11.03
C GLU A 125 -6.78 -10.96 10.21
N ARG A 126 -5.67 -11.42 9.62
CA ARG A 126 -4.70 -10.56 8.91
C ARG A 126 -5.31 -9.71 7.82
N THR A 127 -6.11 -10.29 6.94
CA THR A 127 -6.74 -9.56 5.83
C THR A 127 -7.65 -8.44 6.35
N GLY A 128 -8.45 -8.74 7.37
CA GLY A 128 -9.30 -7.75 8.03
C GLY A 128 -8.50 -6.64 8.71
N ALA A 129 -7.38 -6.99 9.36
CA ALA A 129 -6.49 -6.04 10.01
C ALA A 129 -5.76 -5.12 9.02
N LEU A 130 -5.29 -5.67 7.89
CA LEU A 130 -4.72 -4.88 6.80
C LEU A 130 -5.76 -3.91 6.21
N GLY A 131 -7.03 -4.34 6.12
CA GLY A 131 -8.14 -3.48 5.73
C GLY A 131 -8.37 -2.32 6.71
N LYS A 132 -8.39 -2.60 8.02
CA LYS A 132 -8.50 -1.57 9.06
C LYS A 132 -7.33 -0.59 9.01
N LEU A 133 -6.11 -1.09 8.84
CA LEU A 133 -4.91 -0.27 8.71
C LEU A 133 -5.01 0.69 7.51
N GLN A 134 -5.43 0.17 6.37
CA GLN A 134 -5.65 0.97 5.16
C GLN A 134 -6.78 1.98 5.38
N GLY A 135 -7.84 1.61 6.11
CA GLY A 135 -8.93 2.51 6.50
C GLY A 135 -8.45 3.69 7.35
N CYS A 136 -7.59 3.42 8.35
CA CYS A 136 -6.97 4.48 9.17
C CYS A 136 -6.12 5.44 8.31
N THR A 137 -5.41 4.92 7.29
CA THR A 137 -4.66 5.75 6.34
C THR A 137 -5.59 6.70 5.58
N PHE A 138 -6.75 6.23 5.15
CA PHE A 138 -7.74 7.08 4.47
C PHE A 138 -8.40 8.10 5.40
N PHE A 139 -8.64 7.77 6.67
CA PHE A 139 -9.09 8.78 7.66
C PHE A 139 -8.04 9.88 7.85
N GLY A 140 -6.76 9.50 7.93
CA GLY A 140 -5.66 10.47 7.97
C GLY A 140 -5.63 11.36 6.72
N THR A 141 -5.84 10.78 5.54
CA THR A 141 -5.92 11.51 4.27
C THR A 141 -7.10 12.48 4.26
N ALA A 142 -8.30 12.04 4.66
CA ALA A 142 -9.48 12.88 4.73
C ALA A 142 -9.28 14.08 5.66
N SER A 143 -8.75 13.83 6.86
CA SER A 143 -8.44 14.88 7.84
C SER A 143 -7.37 15.84 7.34
N ALA A 144 -6.34 15.34 6.64
CA ALA A 144 -5.25 16.15 6.11
C ALA A 144 -5.73 17.12 5.02
N TYR A 145 -6.58 16.66 4.08
CA TYR A 145 -7.13 17.56 3.04
C TYR A 145 -8.04 18.62 3.63
N LEU A 146 -8.90 18.25 4.58
CA LEU A 146 -9.82 19.19 5.22
C LEU A 146 -9.08 20.19 6.10
N ALA A 147 -8.24 19.71 7.03
CA ALA A 147 -7.51 20.56 7.96
C ALA A 147 -6.40 21.37 7.27
N GLY A 148 -5.73 20.76 6.28
CA GLY A 148 -4.63 21.40 5.55
C GLY A 148 -5.09 22.66 4.78
N GLY A 149 -6.24 22.59 4.12
CA GLY A 149 -6.87 23.73 3.45
C GLY A 149 -7.19 24.84 4.44
N LEU A 150 -7.94 24.51 5.50
CA LEU A 150 -8.31 25.50 6.52
C LEU A 150 -7.11 26.15 7.21
N ILE A 151 -6.08 25.38 7.56
CA ILE A 151 -4.85 25.89 8.18
C ILE A 151 -4.11 26.82 7.22
N SER A 152 -4.06 26.46 5.93
CA SER A 152 -3.43 27.30 4.91
C SER A 152 -4.14 28.65 4.74
N ASP A 153 -5.48 28.63 4.73
CA ASP A 153 -6.29 29.83 4.54
C ASP A 153 -6.19 30.79 5.73
N TYR A 154 -6.17 30.28 6.97
CA TYR A 154 -6.13 31.12 8.19
C TYR A 154 -4.70 31.53 8.60
N PHE A 155 -3.71 30.66 8.43
CA PHE A 155 -2.35 30.82 8.96
C PHE A 155 -1.28 30.94 7.88
N GLY A 156 -1.69 30.87 6.59
CA GLY A 156 -0.79 30.96 5.44
C GLY A 156 -0.13 29.65 5.06
N ILE A 157 0.48 29.65 3.87
CA ILE A 157 1.01 28.46 3.17
C ILE A 157 2.09 27.68 3.97
N ILE A 158 2.83 28.37 4.86
CA ILE A 158 3.91 27.76 5.66
C ILE A 158 3.35 26.95 6.83
N ALA A 159 2.18 27.30 7.33
CA ALA A 159 1.61 26.67 8.53
C ALA A 159 1.37 25.16 8.40
N PRO A 160 0.79 24.62 7.31
CA PRO A 160 0.63 23.17 7.11
C PRO A 160 1.97 22.41 7.18
N PHE A 161 3.06 22.96 6.65
CA PHE A 161 4.39 22.30 6.71
C PHE A 161 4.90 22.18 8.14
N ARG A 162 4.70 23.22 8.97
CA ARG A 162 5.09 23.20 10.38
C ARG A 162 4.26 22.21 11.19
N VAL A 163 2.94 22.21 10.99
CA VAL A 163 2.02 21.28 11.66
C VAL A 163 2.39 19.84 11.30
N THR A 164 2.63 19.55 10.02
CA THR A 164 3.02 18.21 9.57
C THR A 164 4.35 17.78 10.17
N LEU A 165 5.34 18.67 10.30
CA LEU A 165 6.61 18.38 10.97
C LEU A 165 6.40 17.97 12.44
N VAL A 166 5.57 18.71 13.18
CA VAL A 166 5.24 18.39 14.58
C VAL A 166 4.54 17.02 14.66
N LEU A 167 3.61 16.72 13.75
CA LEU A 167 2.91 15.43 13.70
C LEU A 167 3.88 14.27 13.43
N PHE A 168 4.85 14.42 12.52
CA PHE A 168 5.87 13.38 12.29
C PHE A 168 6.76 13.16 13.51
N LEU A 169 7.20 14.23 14.18
CA LEU A 169 7.99 14.12 15.40
C LEU A 169 7.19 13.45 16.54
N SER A 170 5.93 13.83 16.71
CA SER A 170 5.02 13.18 17.67
C SER A 170 4.83 11.71 17.36
N SER A 171 4.72 11.35 16.08
CA SER A 171 4.62 9.96 15.62
C SER A 171 5.89 9.17 15.92
N CYS A 172 7.09 9.78 15.78
CA CYS A 172 8.35 9.14 16.20
C CYS A 172 8.35 8.82 17.69
N VAL A 173 7.96 9.77 18.54
CA VAL A 173 7.84 9.55 19.98
C VAL A 173 6.84 8.44 20.30
N TYR A 174 5.69 8.46 19.64
CA TYR A 174 4.68 7.42 19.80
C TYR A 174 5.21 6.02 19.47
N VAL A 175 5.90 5.86 18.32
CA VAL A 175 6.50 4.58 17.92
C VAL A 175 7.56 4.10 18.93
N MET A 176 8.39 5.03 19.45
CA MET A 176 9.40 4.68 20.44
C MET A 176 8.81 4.16 21.75
N VAL A 177 7.78 4.84 22.27
CA VAL A 177 7.23 4.60 23.61
C VAL A 177 6.19 3.49 23.63
N PHE A 178 5.25 3.51 22.69
CA PHE A 178 4.06 2.65 22.75
C PHE A 178 4.16 1.35 21.96
N LEU A 179 4.98 1.29 20.89
CA LEU A 179 5.07 0.05 20.12
C LEU A 179 5.94 -0.98 20.87
N PRO A 180 5.45 -2.23 20.99
CA PRO A 180 6.23 -3.31 21.58
C PRO A 180 7.44 -3.66 20.69
N TRP A 181 8.51 -4.12 21.33
CA TRP A 181 9.66 -4.68 20.63
C TRP A 181 9.34 -6.12 20.23
N ILE A 182 9.37 -6.40 18.93
CA ILE A 182 9.21 -7.75 18.38
C ILE A 182 10.63 -8.31 18.18
N PRO A 183 11.00 -9.41 18.87
CA PRO A 183 12.32 -10.02 18.69
C PRO A 183 12.46 -10.56 17.28
N LEU A 184 13.62 -10.32 16.65
CA LEU A 184 13.96 -10.91 15.36
C LEU A 184 13.99 -12.44 15.50
N ASN A 185 13.20 -13.12 14.71
CA ASN A 185 13.20 -14.57 14.66
C ASN A 185 14.51 -15.04 13.99
N LYS A 186 15.44 -15.63 14.78
CA LYS A 186 16.78 -16.03 14.31
C LYS A 186 16.74 -17.01 13.12
N ALA A 187 15.68 -17.80 13.00
CA ALA A 187 15.47 -18.70 11.87
C ALA A 187 15.31 -17.96 10.53
N VAL A 188 14.67 -16.78 10.53
CA VAL A 188 14.51 -15.95 9.34
C VAL A 188 15.86 -15.31 8.95
N VAL A 189 16.68 -14.96 9.93
CA VAL A 189 18.00 -14.33 9.72
C VAL A 189 19.00 -15.32 9.12
N SER A 190 18.99 -16.60 9.56
CA SER A 190 19.91 -17.63 9.05
C SER A 190 19.64 -18.00 7.58
N HIS A 191 18.38 -18.06 7.18
CA HIS A 191 18.01 -18.27 5.77
C HIS A 191 18.33 -17.07 4.87
N ALA A 192 18.28 -15.84 5.41
CA ALA A 192 18.66 -14.65 4.67
C ALA A 192 20.18 -14.53 4.44
N GLN A 193 21.01 -15.20 5.25
CA GLN A 193 22.47 -15.20 5.08
C GLN A 193 22.99 -16.20 4.04
N SER A 194 22.22 -17.25 3.73
CA SER A 194 22.63 -18.25 2.73
C SER A 194 22.25 -17.91 1.29
N GLY A 195 21.36 -16.96 1.07
CA GLY A 195 21.02 -16.43 -0.25
C GLY A 195 21.71 -15.10 -0.49
N THR A 196 22.51 -15.00 -1.53
CA THR A 196 23.01 -13.71 -2.04
C THR A 196 21.89 -12.69 -1.96
N SER A 197 22.14 -11.60 -1.20
CA SER A 197 21.23 -10.45 -1.05
C SER A 197 21.02 -9.77 -2.40
N ASN A 198 20.28 -10.42 -3.29
CA ASN A 198 19.93 -9.85 -4.58
C ASN A 198 18.87 -8.81 -4.33
N PHE A 199 19.14 -7.57 -4.74
CA PHE A 199 18.23 -6.44 -4.76
C PHE A 199 16.84 -6.79 -5.33
N LEU A 200 16.77 -7.74 -6.24
CA LEU A 200 15.56 -8.27 -6.86
C LEU A 200 14.99 -9.54 -6.17
N GLY A 201 15.48 -9.87 -4.97
CA GLY A 201 15.02 -11.03 -4.20
C GLY A 201 13.49 -11.13 -4.07
N PRO A 202 12.78 -10.04 -3.70
CA PRO A 202 11.33 -10.04 -3.62
C PRO A 202 10.62 -10.42 -4.93
N LEU A 203 11.17 -10.04 -6.10
CA LEU A 203 10.56 -10.38 -7.39
C LEU A 203 10.65 -11.88 -7.72
N ARG A 204 11.58 -12.60 -7.11
CA ARG A 204 11.70 -14.06 -7.28
C ARG A 204 10.44 -14.81 -6.83
N MET A 205 9.65 -14.22 -5.96
CA MET A 205 8.39 -14.81 -5.49
C MET A 205 7.34 -14.95 -6.60
N PHE A 206 7.42 -14.12 -7.65
CA PHE A 206 6.54 -14.22 -8.81
C PHE A 206 7.03 -15.25 -9.85
N THR A 207 8.22 -15.84 -9.65
CA THR A 207 8.67 -16.93 -10.54
C THR A 207 7.82 -18.18 -10.29
N PRO A 208 7.44 -18.92 -11.37
CA PRO A 208 6.65 -20.13 -11.23
C PRO A 208 7.33 -21.14 -10.30
N GLN A 209 6.64 -21.56 -9.25
CA GLN A 209 7.16 -22.52 -8.29
C GLN A 209 6.76 -23.95 -8.70
N LYS A 210 7.70 -24.88 -8.55
CA LYS A 210 7.46 -26.30 -8.81
C LYS A 210 7.09 -26.98 -7.51
N TRP A 211 5.90 -27.52 -7.44
CA TRP A 211 5.41 -28.31 -6.29
C TRP A 211 5.37 -29.78 -6.65
N VAL A 212 5.82 -30.61 -5.72
CA VAL A 212 5.68 -32.06 -5.84
C VAL A 212 4.40 -32.45 -5.12
N LEU A 213 3.38 -32.89 -5.88
CA LEU A 213 2.15 -33.41 -5.30
C LEU A 213 2.44 -34.73 -4.55
N ARG A 214 1.58 -35.10 -3.58
CA ARG A 214 1.62 -36.42 -2.90
C ARG A 214 1.61 -37.59 -3.88
N SER A 215 1.13 -37.42 -5.09
CA SER A 215 1.15 -38.38 -6.19
C SER A 215 2.48 -38.49 -6.94
N GLY A 216 3.53 -37.79 -6.51
CA GLY A 216 4.84 -37.72 -7.20
C GLY A 216 4.86 -36.90 -8.47
N LYS A 217 3.75 -36.29 -8.91
CA LYS A 217 3.71 -35.40 -10.07
C LYS A 217 4.24 -34.02 -9.72
N ILE A 218 5.16 -33.52 -10.55
CA ILE A 218 5.65 -32.14 -10.47
C ILE A 218 4.64 -31.25 -11.18
N GLN A 219 4.02 -30.33 -10.44
CA GLN A 219 3.12 -29.33 -11.00
C GLN A 219 3.75 -27.93 -10.83
N THR A 220 3.74 -27.16 -11.91
CA THR A 220 4.19 -25.75 -11.87
C THR A 220 3.00 -24.87 -11.50
N GLU A 221 3.13 -24.09 -10.45
CA GLU A 221 2.09 -23.19 -9.96
C GLU A 221 2.37 -21.76 -10.39
N TYR A 222 1.38 -21.14 -11.02
CA TYR A 222 1.43 -19.77 -11.51
C TYR A 222 0.60 -18.80 -10.67
N GLY A 223 0.07 -19.24 -9.52
CA GLY A 223 -0.89 -18.49 -8.72
C GLY A 223 -0.36 -17.12 -8.28
N THR A 224 0.86 -17.06 -7.74
CA THR A 224 1.49 -15.82 -7.30
C THR A 224 1.80 -14.86 -8.46
N LEU A 225 2.23 -15.39 -9.61
CA LEU A 225 2.47 -14.61 -10.83
C LEU A 225 1.16 -13.95 -11.33
N LEU A 226 0.09 -14.75 -11.43
CA LEU A 226 -1.22 -14.28 -11.90
C LEU A 226 -1.82 -13.26 -10.93
N LEU A 227 -1.66 -13.46 -9.61
CA LEU A 227 -2.07 -12.50 -8.61
C LEU A 227 -1.30 -11.18 -8.75
N GLY A 228 0.03 -11.24 -8.88
CA GLY A 228 0.87 -10.06 -9.09
C GLY A 228 0.49 -9.30 -10.36
N PHE A 229 0.25 -10.00 -11.46
CA PHE A 229 -0.19 -9.40 -12.71
C PHE A 229 -1.58 -8.78 -12.61
N GLY A 230 -2.52 -9.45 -11.93
CA GLY A 230 -3.86 -8.90 -11.67
C GLY A 230 -3.82 -7.62 -10.83
N VAL A 231 -2.99 -7.60 -9.78
CA VAL A 231 -2.77 -6.40 -8.97
C VAL A 231 -2.11 -5.29 -9.79
N PHE A 232 -1.12 -5.61 -10.62
CA PHE A 232 -0.48 -4.65 -11.51
C PHE A 232 -1.49 -3.96 -12.42
N LEU A 233 -2.32 -4.72 -13.13
CA LEU A 233 -3.36 -4.18 -14.01
C LEU A 233 -4.42 -3.39 -13.24
N GLY A 234 -4.84 -3.88 -12.07
CA GLY A 234 -5.81 -3.20 -11.22
C GLY A 234 -5.29 -1.84 -10.74
N VAL A 235 -4.05 -1.78 -10.25
CA VAL A 235 -3.44 -0.51 -9.80
C VAL A 235 -3.13 0.41 -10.99
N LEU A 236 -2.75 -0.14 -12.14
CA LEU A 236 -2.55 0.64 -13.37
C LEU A 236 -3.84 1.38 -13.77
N ALA A 237 -4.99 0.70 -13.65
CA ALA A 237 -6.30 1.27 -13.99
C ALA A 237 -6.81 2.26 -12.91
N THR A 238 -6.60 1.96 -11.63
CA THR A 238 -7.26 2.69 -10.52
C THR A 238 -6.32 3.58 -9.71
N GLY A 239 -5.00 3.41 -9.86
CA GLY A 239 -4.00 4.08 -9.03
C GLY A 239 -4.00 5.61 -9.12
N TYR A 240 -4.55 6.16 -10.18
CA TYR A 240 -4.62 7.61 -10.41
C TYR A 240 -6.03 8.19 -10.26
N GLN A 241 -7.00 7.37 -9.89
CA GLN A 241 -8.42 7.72 -9.83
C GLN A 241 -8.71 9.00 -9.01
N SER A 242 -8.06 9.17 -7.87
CA SER A 242 -8.27 10.35 -7.02
C SER A 242 -7.79 11.65 -7.69
N VAL A 243 -6.71 11.60 -8.44
CA VAL A 243 -6.16 12.77 -9.17
C VAL A 243 -7.03 13.08 -10.38
N LEU A 244 -7.46 12.05 -11.13
CA LEU A 244 -8.39 12.20 -12.25
C LEU A 244 -9.70 12.83 -11.82
N LEU A 245 -10.26 12.36 -10.71
CA LEU A 245 -11.49 12.91 -10.15
C LEU A 245 -11.36 14.41 -9.86
N GLN A 246 -10.22 14.80 -9.27
CA GLN A 246 -9.92 16.20 -8.97
C GLN A 246 -9.73 17.04 -10.24
N MET A 247 -8.90 16.56 -11.18
CA MET A 247 -8.64 17.29 -12.43
C MET A 247 -9.93 17.47 -13.23
N TYR A 248 -10.71 16.40 -13.40
CA TYR A 248 -11.98 16.46 -14.11
C TYR A 248 -12.99 17.42 -13.44
N ALA A 249 -13.05 17.43 -12.09
CA ALA A 249 -13.90 18.36 -11.36
C ALA A 249 -13.47 19.82 -11.56
N THR A 250 -12.17 20.09 -11.62
CA THR A 250 -11.64 21.43 -11.88
C THR A 250 -11.90 21.88 -13.31
N ASP A 251 -11.56 21.05 -14.29
CA ASP A 251 -11.59 21.43 -15.72
C ASP A 251 -13.01 21.53 -16.27
N VAL A 252 -13.90 20.59 -15.88
CA VAL A 252 -15.26 20.52 -16.47
C VAL A 252 -16.28 21.30 -15.66
N TYR A 253 -16.15 21.30 -14.31
CA TYR A 253 -17.15 21.92 -13.42
C TYR A 253 -16.62 23.19 -12.72
N GLY A 254 -15.38 23.58 -12.95
CA GLY A 254 -14.79 24.78 -12.36
C GLY A 254 -14.64 24.70 -10.83
N PHE A 255 -14.43 23.50 -10.28
CA PHE A 255 -14.26 23.34 -8.84
C PHE A 255 -12.96 24.02 -8.38
N GLY A 256 -13.10 24.89 -7.38
CA GLY A 256 -11.96 25.53 -6.73
C GLY A 256 -11.23 24.58 -5.76
N THR A 257 -10.24 25.13 -5.05
CA THR A 257 -9.45 24.38 -4.06
C THR A 257 -10.30 23.84 -2.91
N THR A 258 -11.28 24.60 -2.47
CA THR A 258 -12.19 24.23 -1.37
C THR A 258 -13.12 23.11 -1.76
N GLU A 259 -13.79 23.18 -2.92
CA GLU A 259 -14.70 22.15 -3.43
C GLU A 259 -13.95 20.83 -3.69
N ASN A 260 -12.74 20.90 -4.27
CA ASN A 260 -11.87 19.74 -4.46
C ASN A 260 -11.41 19.16 -3.13
N GLY A 261 -11.12 20.00 -2.14
CA GLY A 261 -10.81 19.56 -0.78
C GLY A 261 -11.95 18.76 -0.15
N TYR A 262 -13.18 19.23 -0.25
CA TYR A 262 -14.37 18.51 0.22
C TYR A 262 -14.58 17.20 -0.56
N LEU A 263 -14.43 17.22 -1.88
CA LEU A 263 -14.61 16.05 -2.74
C LEU A 263 -13.66 14.91 -2.34
N ILE A 264 -12.36 15.22 -2.22
CA ILE A 264 -11.35 14.22 -1.87
C ILE A 264 -11.48 13.78 -0.41
N SER A 265 -11.75 14.72 0.50
CA SER A 265 -11.95 14.41 1.92
C SER A 265 -13.14 13.47 2.11
N MET A 266 -14.26 13.74 1.44
CA MET A 266 -15.44 12.89 1.49
C MET A 266 -15.20 11.51 0.93
N ASN A 267 -14.55 11.40 -0.24
CA ASN A 267 -14.17 10.12 -0.83
C ASN A 267 -13.25 9.31 0.11
N ALA A 268 -12.23 9.94 0.66
CA ALA A 268 -11.30 9.29 1.57
C ALA A 268 -11.98 8.89 2.89
N PHE A 269 -12.88 9.71 3.42
CA PHE A 269 -13.61 9.41 4.65
C PHE A 269 -14.53 8.19 4.48
N VAL A 270 -15.33 8.15 3.42
CA VAL A 270 -16.22 7.02 3.13
C VAL A 270 -15.39 5.74 2.88
N ARG A 271 -14.27 5.85 2.16
CA ARG A 271 -13.33 4.73 1.94
C ARG A 271 -12.74 4.22 3.27
N GLY A 272 -12.38 5.13 4.16
CA GLY A 272 -11.90 4.81 5.51
C GLY A 272 -12.97 4.06 6.33
N LEU A 273 -14.21 4.53 6.33
CA LEU A 273 -15.32 3.86 7.00
C LEU A 273 -15.57 2.46 6.43
N PHE A 274 -15.62 2.34 5.11
CA PHE A 274 -15.83 1.06 4.44
C PHE A 274 -14.74 0.05 4.82
N LEU A 275 -13.47 0.42 4.71
CA LEU A 275 -12.33 -0.47 4.98
C LEU A 275 -12.19 -0.82 6.46
N THR A 276 -12.59 0.06 7.36
CA THR A 276 -12.46 -0.19 8.81
C THR A 276 -13.61 -1.02 9.36
N LEU A 277 -14.84 -0.75 8.92
CA LEU A 277 -16.04 -1.33 9.51
C LEU A 277 -16.65 -2.44 8.65
N VAL A 278 -16.81 -2.22 7.36
CA VAL A 278 -17.55 -3.10 6.46
C VAL A 278 -16.67 -4.21 5.91
N PHE A 279 -15.50 -3.88 5.40
CA PHE A 279 -14.57 -4.81 4.78
C PHE A 279 -14.19 -6.01 5.67
N PRO A 280 -13.78 -5.84 6.96
CA PRO A 280 -13.43 -6.98 7.81
C PRO A 280 -14.62 -7.91 8.06
N ARG A 281 -15.85 -7.35 8.14
CA ARG A 281 -17.07 -8.14 8.30
C ARG A 281 -17.39 -8.93 7.04
N ILE A 282 -17.21 -8.34 5.85
CA ILE A 282 -17.40 -9.04 4.57
C ILE A 282 -16.42 -10.21 4.46
N ILE A 283 -15.13 -9.99 4.77
CA ILE A 283 -14.11 -11.04 4.71
C ILE A 283 -14.41 -12.17 5.68
N SER A 284 -14.72 -11.87 6.95
CA SER A 284 -15.03 -12.90 7.95
C SER A 284 -16.32 -13.67 7.63
N ALA A 285 -17.38 -12.98 7.26
CA ALA A 285 -18.65 -13.61 6.87
C ALA A 285 -18.50 -14.46 5.60
N GLY A 286 -17.75 -13.96 4.62
CA GLY A 286 -17.52 -14.69 3.37
C GLY A 286 -16.66 -15.94 3.54
N ARG A 287 -15.63 -15.89 4.38
CA ARG A 287 -14.84 -17.08 4.74
C ARG A 287 -15.69 -18.13 5.44
N ASN A 288 -16.52 -17.72 6.42
CA ASN A 288 -17.44 -18.62 7.12
C ASN A 288 -18.48 -19.24 6.17
N TRP A 289 -18.99 -18.46 5.21
CA TRP A 289 -19.92 -18.96 4.21
C TRP A 289 -19.27 -20.01 3.28
N LEU A 290 -18.02 -19.77 2.87
CA LEU A 290 -17.31 -20.71 2.00
C LEU A 290 -16.95 -21.99 2.74
N SER A 291 -16.48 -21.90 3.99
CA SER A 291 -16.15 -23.08 4.82
C SER A 291 -17.39 -23.92 5.14
N ALA A 292 -18.54 -23.31 5.39
CA ALA A 292 -19.80 -24.05 5.57
C ALA A 292 -20.20 -24.83 4.31
N LYS A 293 -20.06 -24.18 3.13
CA LYS A 293 -20.37 -24.82 1.84
C LYS A 293 -19.42 -25.97 1.49
N ASP A 294 -18.15 -25.87 1.86
CA ASP A 294 -17.19 -26.95 1.66
C ASP A 294 -17.44 -28.13 2.62
N SER A 295 -17.90 -27.85 3.84
CA SER A 295 -18.29 -28.87 4.80
C SER A 295 -19.53 -29.68 4.34
N GLU A 296 -20.48 -29.04 3.65
CA GLU A 296 -21.63 -29.74 3.04
C GLU A 296 -21.25 -30.63 1.84
N ARG A 297 -20.15 -30.29 1.14
CA ARG A 297 -19.72 -31.05 -0.06
C ARG A 297 -18.84 -32.24 0.24
N VAL A 298 -18.23 -32.28 1.41
CA VAL A 298 -17.48 -33.46 1.87
C VAL A 298 -18.48 -34.34 2.65
N PRO A 299 -18.96 -35.48 2.11
CA PRO A 299 -19.70 -36.41 2.93
C PRO A 299 -18.83 -36.78 4.13
N PRO A 300 -19.42 -37.00 5.33
CA PRO A 300 -18.65 -37.43 6.48
C PRO A 300 -17.88 -38.67 6.06
N LYS A 301 -16.59 -38.55 5.78
CA LYS A 301 -15.73 -39.69 5.78
C LYS A 301 -15.82 -40.17 7.21
N ASP A 302 -16.52 -41.27 7.40
CA ASP A 302 -16.34 -42.09 8.58
C ASP A 302 -14.84 -42.05 8.86
N SER A 303 -14.51 -41.45 9.98
CA SER A 303 -13.16 -41.45 10.52
C SER A 303 -12.91 -42.92 10.88
N ALA A 304 -12.62 -43.71 9.86
CA ALA A 304 -11.83 -44.89 10.07
C ALA A 304 -10.51 -44.34 10.63
N ILE A 305 -10.49 -44.21 11.94
CA ILE A 305 -9.25 -44.15 12.69
C ILE A 305 -8.46 -45.29 12.09
N PRO A 306 -7.27 -45.04 11.44
CA PRO A 306 -6.44 -46.16 11.02
C PRO A 306 -6.28 -47.00 12.26
N ASP A 307 -6.70 -48.29 12.20
CA ASP A 307 -6.58 -49.22 13.32
C ASP A 307 -5.18 -49.01 13.90
N LEU A 308 -5.13 -48.50 15.13
CA LEU A 308 -3.87 -48.44 15.86
C LEU A 308 -3.33 -49.86 15.83
N PRO A 309 -2.07 -50.08 15.42
CA PRO A 309 -1.48 -51.42 15.42
C PRO A 309 -1.62 -51.99 16.84
N THR A 310 -2.43 -53.00 16.96
CA THR A 310 -2.75 -53.63 18.26
C THR A 310 -1.70 -54.67 18.63
N ASP A 311 -0.81 -54.97 17.69
CA ASP A 311 0.20 -56.00 17.92
C ASP A 311 1.60 -55.37 17.96
N ARG A 312 2.40 -55.82 18.95
CA ARG A 312 3.75 -55.29 19.23
C ARG A 312 4.75 -55.60 18.11
N ASN A 313 4.41 -56.48 17.16
CA ASN A 313 5.23 -56.83 16.03
C ASN A 313 5.01 -55.98 14.78
N ASP A 314 4.01 -55.09 14.79
CA ASP A 314 3.75 -54.15 13.67
C ASP A 314 4.63 -52.92 13.68
N PHE A 315 5.44 -52.74 14.73
CA PHE A 315 6.47 -51.73 14.78
C PHE A 315 7.77 -52.27 14.15
N ALA A 316 7.91 -52.15 12.85
CA ALA A 316 9.19 -52.36 12.20
C ALA A 316 10.18 -51.31 12.74
N ALA A 317 11.32 -51.78 13.27
CA ALA A 317 12.41 -50.93 13.68
C ALA A 317 12.87 -50.07 12.48
N ILE A 318 12.59 -48.78 12.49
CA ILE A 318 13.14 -47.84 11.54
C ILE A 318 14.59 -47.65 11.96
N GLU A 319 15.54 -48.08 11.09
CA GLU A 319 16.96 -47.78 11.27
C GLU A 319 17.14 -46.26 11.42
N PRO A 320 18.01 -45.80 12.34
CA PRO A 320 18.25 -44.38 12.52
C PRO A 320 18.92 -43.84 11.27
N LEU A 321 18.18 -43.08 10.48
CA LEU A 321 18.73 -42.18 9.47
C LEU A 321 19.38 -41.01 10.22
N ASP A 322 20.72 -40.91 10.12
CA ASP A 322 21.54 -39.84 10.60
C ASP A 322 21.19 -38.52 9.86
N ASN A 323 20.07 -37.96 10.19
CA ASN A 323 19.75 -36.54 9.97
C ASN A 323 18.65 -36.21 10.98
N GLU A 324 18.99 -35.51 12.04
CA GLU A 324 18.08 -34.82 12.93
C GLU A 324 17.28 -33.77 12.14
N GLN A 325 16.30 -34.22 11.37
CA GLN A 325 15.18 -33.40 10.99
C GLN A 325 14.23 -33.36 12.18
N GLU A 326 14.05 -32.17 12.77
CA GLU A 326 13.00 -31.95 13.74
C GLU A 326 11.71 -32.65 13.25
N PRO A 327 11.03 -33.41 14.13
CA PRO A 327 9.79 -34.05 13.75
C PRO A 327 8.86 -32.96 13.25
N ILE A 328 8.47 -33.03 11.99
CA ILE A 328 7.40 -32.21 11.43
C ILE A 328 6.21 -32.52 12.31
N GLU A 329 5.82 -31.58 13.20
CA GLU A 329 4.59 -31.72 13.97
C GLU A 329 3.49 -32.09 12.96
N PRO A 330 2.78 -33.23 13.17
CA PRO A 330 1.67 -33.55 12.30
C PRO A 330 0.71 -32.37 12.33
N PRO A 331 0.24 -31.87 11.18
CA PRO A 331 -0.66 -30.73 11.13
C PRO A 331 -1.79 -30.99 12.10
N LYS A 332 -1.97 -30.12 13.10
CA LYS A 332 -3.06 -30.25 14.08
C LYS A 332 -4.35 -30.45 13.29
N PRO A 333 -5.21 -31.43 13.63
CA PRO A 333 -6.43 -31.72 12.87
C PRO A 333 -7.37 -30.54 12.69
N ASN A 334 -7.15 -29.45 13.42
CA ASN A 334 -7.87 -28.17 13.40
C ASN A 334 -7.16 -27.06 12.65
N ASP A 335 -6.07 -27.29 11.95
CA ASP A 335 -5.65 -26.34 10.92
C ASP A 335 -6.74 -26.37 9.83
N GLU A 336 -7.84 -25.64 10.13
CA GLU A 336 -8.83 -25.26 9.14
C GLU A 336 -8.04 -24.80 7.92
N LYS A 337 -8.22 -25.50 6.79
CA LYS A 337 -7.69 -25.08 5.50
C LYS A 337 -8.12 -23.63 5.34
N GLU A 338 -7.20 -22.72 5.63
CA GLU A 338 -7.46 -21.30 5.52
C GLU A 338 -7.85 -21.05 4.07
N THR A 339 -9.13 -20.82 3.85
CA THR A 339 -9.67 -20.65 2.50
C THR A 339 -9.37 -19.23 2.03
N PHE A 340 -8.15 -19.02 1.52
CA PHE A 340 -7.80 -17.79 0.77
C PHE A 340 -8.69 -17.64 -0.49
N ALA A 341 -9.46 -18.66 -0.81
CA ALA A 341 -10.39 -18.67 -1.92
C ALA A 341 -11.39 -17.50 -1.86
N PHE A 342 -11.88 -17.14 -0.67
CA PHE A 342 -12.77 -15.98 -0.54
C PHE A 342 -12.04 -14.65 -0.76
N ASP A 343 -10.82 -14.48 -0.26
CA ASP A 343 -10.05 -13.25 -0.44
C ASP A 343 -9.70 -13.04 -1.91
N LEU A 344 -9.38 -14.11 -2.63
CA LEU A 344 -9.14 -14.09 -4.08
C LEU A 344 -10.43 -13.75 -4.85
N LEU A 345 -11.55 -14.34 -4.45
CA LEU A 345 -12.86 -14.07 -5.05
C LEU A 345 -13.26 -12.60 -4.82
N TYR A 346 -13.06 -12.10 -3.61
CA TYR A 346 -13.29 -10.70 -3.29
C TYR A 346 -12.40 -9.78 -4.15
N THR A 347 -11.10 -10.07 -4.27
CA THR A 347 -10.17 -9.30 -5.11
C THR A 347 -10.66 -9.21 -6.56
N ARG A 348 -11.15 -10.33 -7.12
CA ARG A 348 -11.68 -10.38 -8.49
C ARG A 348 -12.93 -9.54 -8.65
N TYR A 349 -13.91 -9.69 -7.77
CA TYR A 349 -15.18 -8.97 -7.89
C TYR A 349 -15.07 -7.49 -7.54
N SER A 350 -14.21 -7.12 -6.59
CA SER A 350 -13.96 -5.72 -6.26
C SER A 350 -13.30 -4.95 -7.41
N LEU A 351 -12.39 -5.58 -8.17
CA LEU A 351 -11.81 -4.98 -9.38
C LEU A 351 -12.87 -4.76 -10.46
N LEU A 352 -13.77 -5.74 -10.68
CA LEU A 352 -14.86 -5.59 -11.64
C LEU A 352 -15.83 -4.48 -11.23
N ALA A 353 -16.18 -4.43 -9.94
CA ALA A 353 -17.05 -3.39 -9.40
C ALA A 353 -16.42 -1.99 -9.55
N ASP A 354 -15.11 -1.86 -9.25
CA ASP A 354 -14.39 -0.60 -9.40
C ASP A 354 -14.35 -0.14 -10.87
N GLY A 355 -14.10 -1.07 -11.81
CA GLY A 355 -14.15 -0.79 -13.25
C GLY A 355 -15.55 -0.33 -13.71
N ILE A 356 -16.61 -0.99 -13.26
CA ILE A 356 -18.00 -0.62 -13.60
C ILE A 356 -18.35 0.76 -13.01
N LEU A 357 -18.02 1.01 -11.73
CA LEU A 357 -18.31 2.28 -11.08
C LEU A 357 -17.50 3.43 -11.70
N THR A 358 -16.23 3.20 -12.03
CA THR A 358 -15.41 4.19 -12.73
C THR A 358 -15.93 4.44 -14.15
N GLY A 359 -16.37 3.41 -14.87
CA GLY A 359 -17.05 3.55 -16.15
C GLY A 359 -18.35 4.33 -16.06
N ALA A 360 -19.15 4.09 -15.01
CA ALA A 360 -20.36 4.86 -14.75
C ALA A 360 -20.06 6.34 -14.44
N ALA A 361 -18.93 6.62 -13.80
CA ALA A 361 -18.50 7.98 -13.53
C ALA A 361 -18.24 8.82 -14.80
N SER A 362 -17.94 8.18 -15.94
CA SER A 362 -17.76 8.90 -17.22
C SER A 362 -19.04 9.51 -17.79
N PHE A 363 -20.23 9.10 -17.32
CA PHE A 363 -21.52 9.62 -17.74
C PHE A 363 -22.03 10.81 -16.92
N ILE A 364 -21.20 11.35 -16.01
CA ILE A 364 -21.56 12.50 -15.18
C ILE A 364 -21.69 13.74 -16.05
N SER A 365 -22.79 14.47 -15.87
CA SER A 365 -23.10 15.71 -16.59
C SER A 365 -23.23 16.94 -15.70
N GLN A 366 -23.29 16.77 -14.38
CA GLN A 366 -23.52 17.85 -13.40
C GLN A 366 -22.53 17.77 -12.22
N GLY A 367 -22.06 18.93 -11.73
CA GLY A 367 -21.07 19.01 -10.65
C GLY A 367 -21.46 18.31 -9.33
N TRP A 368 -22.74 18.35 -8.94
CA TRP A 368 -23.19 17.65 -7.72
C TRP A 368 -23.05 16.12 -7.81
N GLN A 369 -23.10 15.55 -9.02
CA GLN A 369 -22.93 14.13 -9.25
C GLN A 369 -21.50 13.68 -8.93
N MET A 370 -20.51 14.59 -8.97
CA MET A 370 -19.12 14.31 -8.54
C MET A 370 -19.07 13.91 -7.07
N TYR A 371 -19.85 14.58 -6.22
CA TYR A 371 -19.95 14.20 -4.80
C TYR A 371 -20.64 12.84 -4.62
N LEU A 372 -21.65 12.53 -5.42
CA LEU A 372 -22.29 11.21 -5.40
C LEU A 372 -21.27 10.10 -5.74
N ILE A 373 -20.50 10.28 -6.81
CA ILE A 373 -19.44 9.34 -7.19
C ILE A 373 -18.38 9.22 -6.11
N ALA A 374 -17.99 10.33 -5.49
CA ALA A 374 -17.03 10.29 -4.38
C ALA A 374 -17.50 9.45 -3.18
N VAL A 375 -18.83 9.30 -3.00
CA VAL A 375 -19.42 8.41 -1.99
C VAL A 375 -19.54 6.96 -2.50
N VAL A 376 -19.84 6.75 -3.78
CA VAL A 376 -20.14 5.41 -4.33
C VAL A 376 -18.86 4.63 -4.66
N LEU A 377 -17.82 5.26 -5.23
CA LEU A 377 -16.55 4.60 -5.58
C LEU A 377 -15.88 3.86 -4.42
N PRO A 378 -15.87 4.37 -3.19
CA PRO A 378 -15.30 3.67 -2.05
C PRO A 378 -15.84 2.28 -1.76
N PHE A 379 -17.07 1.95 -2.16
CA PHE A 379 -17.68 0.63 -1.93
C PHE A 379 -17.03 -0.49 -2.75
N ALA A 380 -16.32 -0.16 -3.83
CA ALA A 380 -15.50 -1.13 -4.56
C ALA A 380 -14.08 -1.28 -4.00
N SER A 381 -13.72 -0.54 -2.94
CA SER A 381 -12.38 -0.56 -2.36
C SER A 381 -12.10 -1.85 -1.57
N GLY A 382 -10.83 -2.06 -1.20
CA GLY A 382 -10.40 -3.23 -0.42
C GLY A 382 -9.60 -4.25 -1.23
N THR A 383 -9.54 -4.12 -2.54
CA THR A 383 -8.78 -5.00 -3.45
C THR A 383 -7.33 -5.16 -3.02
N GLY A 384 -6.64 -4.05 -2.69
CA GLY A 384 -5.23 -4.09 -2.27
C GLY A 384 -5.03 -4.83 -0.94
N SER A 385 -5.93 -4.65 0.03
CA SER A 385 -5.87 -5.36 1.33
C SER A 385 -6.16 -6.84 1.16
N ALA A 386 -7.15 -7.21 0.35
CA ALA A 386 -7.49 -8.60 0.04
C ALA A 386 -6.36 -9.29 -0.73
N ALA A 387 -5.77 -8.64 -1.73
CA ALA A 387 -4.63 -9.17 -2.49
C ALA A 387 -3.39 -9.39 -1.59
N LYS A 388 -3.10 -8.46 -0.66
CA LYS A 388 -2.04 -8.64 0.35
C LYS A 388 -2.34 -9.79 1.30
N GLY A 389 -3.60 -9.94 1.72
CA GLY A 389 -4.04 -11.09 2.51
C GLY A 389 -3.84 -12.41 1.77
N THR A 390 -4.23 -12.47 0.50
CA THR A 390 -4.09 -13.66 -0.35
C THR A 390 -2.63 -14.06 -0.54
N ILE A 391 -1.73 -13.12 -0.89
CA ILE A 391 -0.30 -13.47 -1.11
C ILE A 391 0.38 -13.97 0.15
N LEU A 392 0.01 -13.40 1.32
CA LEU A 392 0.53 -13.84 2.63
C LEU A 392 0.15 -15.28 2.98
N GLN A 393 -1.01 -15.75 2.50
CA GLN A 393 -1.48 -17.11 2.70
C GLN A 393 -0.87 -18.09 1.68
N MET A 394 -0.52 -17.59 0.49
CA MET A 394 0.15 -18.38 -0.55
C MET A 394 1.62 -18.63 -0.26
N CYS A 395 2.23 -17.87 0.66
CA CYS A 395 3.67 -17.92 0.93
C CYS A 395 3.97 -18.50 2.31
N PRO A 396 5.09 -19.24 2.46
CA PRO A 396 5.53 -19.75 3.76
C PRO A 396 5.85 -18.60 4.73
N ALA A 397 5.77 -18.89 6.03
CA ALA A 397 5.95 -17.89 7.09
C ALA A 397 7.27 -17.12 6.99
N THR A 398 8.32 -17.79 6.54
CA THR A 398 9.68 -17.24 6.38
C THR A 398 9.80 -16.21 5.27
N GLU A 399 8.92 -16.26 4.26
CA GLU A 399 8.98 -15.42 3.05
C GLU A 399 7.92 -14.31 3.01
N ARG A 400 7.08 -14.19 4.05
CA ARG A 400 5.97 -13.22 4.10
C ARG A 400 6.39 -11.77 3.94
N GLY A 401 7.53 -11.40 4.53
CA GLY A 401 8.10 -10.06 4.37
C GLY A 401 8.49 -9.75 2.91
N ASP A 402 9.05 -10.74 2.22
CA ASP A 402 9.41 -10.62 0.80
C ASP A 402 8.16 -10.58 -0.07
N ALA A 403 7.11 -11.34 0.27
CA ALA A 403 5.83 -11.31 -0.42
C ALA A 403 5.14 -9.94 -0.35
N LEU A 404 5.10 -9.32 0.83
CA LEU A 404 4.58 -7.96 0.99
C LEU A 404 5.42 -6.93 0.24
N SER A 405 6.74 -7.08 0.28
CA SER A 405 7.65 -6.20 -0.47
C SER A 405 7.43 -6.34 -1.98
N ALA A 406 7.27 -7.57 -2.47
CA ALA A 406 7.04 -7.87 -3.87
C ALA A 406 5.73 -7.26 -4.39
N ILE A 407 4.62 -7.47 -3.68
CA ILE A 407 3.32 -6.94 -4.11
C ILE A 407 3.28 -5.40 -4.02
N THR A 408 3.92 -4.82 -3.01
CA THR A 408 4.02 -3.36 -2.87
C THR A 408 4.90 -2.76 -3.98
N LEU A 409 5.95 -3.47 -4.39
CA LEU A 409 6.77 -3.06 -5.54
C LEU A 409 5.96 -3.06 -6.83
N VAL A 410 5.15 -4.10 -7.07
CA VAL A 410 4.24 -4.18 -8.22
C VAL A 410 3.25 -3.00 -8.22
N GLU A 411 2.64 -2.70 -7.08
CA GLU A 411 1.75 -1.53 -6.92
C GLU A 411 2.48 -0.21 -7.27
N MET A 412 3.73 -0.05 -6.82
CA MET A 412 4.52 1.16 -7.08
C MET A 412 4.92 1.31 -8.54
N VAL A 413 5.33 0.22 -9.19
CA VAL A 413 5.67 0.23 -10.62
C VAL A 413 4.42 0.56 -11.45
N ALA A 414 3.27 0.00 -11.11
CA ALA A 414 2.01 0.34 -11.77
C ALA A 414 1.66 1.83 -11.62
N ARG A 415 1.78 2.40 -10.42
CA ARG A 415 1.55 3.84 -10.17
C ARG A 415 2.53 4.73 -10.93
N LEU A 416 3.81 4.33 -11.01
CA LEU A 416 4.83 5.05 -11.77
C LEU A 416 4.45 5.10 -13.26
N LEU A 417 4.05 3.98 -13.83
CA LEU A 417 3.62 3.90 -15.23
C LEU A 417 2.37 4.75 -15.47
N THR A 418 1.40 4.70 -14.57
CA THR A 418 0.20 5.55 -14.66
C THR A 418 0.56 7.03 -14.64
N SER A 419 1.47 7.46 -13.75
CA SER A 419 1.88 8.85 -13.66
C SER A 419 2.67 9.34 -14.89
N MET A 420 3.36 8.41 -15.60
CA MET A 420 4.05 8.73 -16.85
C MET A 420 3.11 8.78 -18.07
N LEU A 421 2.03 8.01 -18.06
CA LEU A 421 1.06 8.00 -19.14
C LEU A 421 0.13 9.22 -19.13
N MET A 422 -0.12 9.80 -17.95
CA MET A 422 -1.03 10.93 -17.77
C MET A 422 -0.67 12.21 -18.55
N PRO A 423 0.61 12.64 -18.69
CA PRO A 423 0.94 13.84 -19.47
C PRO A 423 0.71 13.68 -20.97
N VAL A 424 0.34 12.48 -21.43
CA VAL A 424 0.12 12.18 -22.86
C VAL A 424 -1.37 12.31 -23.23
N PHE A 425 -2.26 12.30 -22.26
CA PHE A 425 -3.71 12.49 -22.39
C PHE A 425 -4.15 13.81 -21.79
#